data_18e833dda99f41b7bc98b027cb4ce345
#
_entry.id   18e833dda99f41b7bc98b027cb4ce345
#
_cell.length_a   1.000
_cell.length_b   1.000
_cell.length_c   1.000
_cell.angle_alpha   90.00
_cell.angle_beta   90.00
_cell.angle_gamma   90.00
#
_symmetry.space_group_name_H-M   'P 1'
#
loop_
_entity.id
_entity.type
_entity.pdbx_description
1 polymer ?
#
loop_
_entity_poly.entity_id
_entity_poly.type
_entity_poly.pdbx_seq_one_letter_code
_entity_poly.pdbx_strand_id
1 'polypeptide(L)'
;MITIRHSLPKDLDAIIEIFHYARQFMKEHGNPNQWINGYPSAELILREITNGTNYVCENENGEIIGTFCFIPGEDPTYARIDDGNWLNNEPYYVIHRMATNGKQKGIADACFKWCFEHCNNIRVDTHHDNLVMQNILKKYGFRRCGIIYTHNGTSRIAYQRTLTEKELSCLLYTSPSPRD
;
A
#
# COMPACT_ATOMS: atom_id res chain seq x y z
N MET A 1 -0.08 -16.97 -10.43
CA MET A 1 -1.19 -16.08 -10.05
C MET A 1 -1.04 -15.66 -8.60
N ILE A 2 -1.29 -14.39 -8.29
CA ILE A 2 -1.23 -13.86 -6.93
C ILE A 2 -2.66 -13.67 -6.44
N THR A 3 -2.98 -14.24 -5.28
CA THR A 3 -4.28 -14.13 -4.64
C THR A 3 -4.18 -13.19 -3.44
N ILE A 4 -5.14 -12.28 -3.30
CA ILE A 4 -5.19 -11.34 -2.18
C ILE A 4 -6.39 -11.69 -1.29
N ARG A 5 -6.16 -11.78 0.01
CA ARG A 5 -7.19 -12.06 1.00
C ARG A 5 -6.92 -11.31 2.30
N HIS A 6 -7.95 -11.22 3.15
CA HIS A 6 -7.75 -10.72 4.51
C HIS A 6 -6.72 -11.56 5.25
N SER A 7 -5.85 -10.88 6.00
CA SER A 7 -4.91 -11.54 6.89
C SER A 7 -5.63 -12.17 8.08
N LEU A 8 -5.13 -13.32 8.52
CA LEU A 8 -5.62 -14.05 9.69
C LEU A 8 -4.54 -14.04 10.77
N PRO A 9 -4.87 -14.26 12.05
CA PRO A 9 -3.86 -14.35 13.11
C PRO A 9 -2.73 -15.34 12.84
N LYS A 10 -3.01 -16.44 12.15
CA LYS A 10 -1.99 -17.42 11.73
C LYS A 10 -0.96 -16.87 10.77
N ASP A 11 -1.24 -15.76 10.10
CA ASP A 11 -0.34 -15.14 9.12
C ASP A 11 0.68 -14.18 9.76
N LEU A 12 0.54 -13.90 11.05
CA LEU A 12 1.32 -12.88 11.73
C LEU A 12 2.83 -13.08 11.59
N ASP A 13 3.32 -14.29 11.81
CA ASP A 13 4.76 -14.57 11.72
C ASP A 13 5.32 -14.34 10.31
N ALA A 14 4.58 -14.76 9.30
CA ALA A 14 4.95 -14.53 7.90
C ALA A 14 4.98 -13.04 7.55
N ILE A 15 4.00 -12.28 8.05
CA ILE A 15 3.93 -10.82 7.85
C ILE A 15 5.11 -10.13 8.53
N ILE A 16 5.45 -10.52 9.75
CA ILE A 16 6.62 -9.98 10.48
C ILE A 16 7.91 -10.21 9.70
N GLU A 17 8.09 -11.40 9.13
CA GLU A 17 9.25 -11.70 8.31
C GLU A 17 9.32 -10.85 7.04
N ILE A 18 8.18 -10.59 6.40
CA ILE A 18 8.11 -9.68 5.26
C ILE A 18 8.59 -8.28 5.66
N PHE A 19 8.17 -7.77 6.81
CA PHE A 19 8.61 -6.45 7.26
C PHE A 19 10.08 -6.41 7.65
N HIS A 20 10.64 -7.51 8.18
CA HIS A 20 12.09 -7.61 8.39
C HIS A 20 12.86 -7.47 7.08
N TYR A 21 12.46 -8.22 6.07
CA TYR A 21 13.03 -8.13 4.73
C TYR A 21 12.88 -6.73 4.15
N ALA A 22 11.70 -6.15 4.24
CA ALA A 22 11.40 -4.83 3.69
C ALA A 22 12.22 -3.73 4.35
N ARG A 23 12.40 -3.75 5.67
CA ARG A 23 13.27 -2.79 6.37
C ARG A 23 14.71 -2.91 5.94
N GLN A 24 15.21 -4.11 5.78
CA GLN A 24 16.58 -4.34 5.30
C GLN A 24 16.75 -3.84 3.86
N PHE A 25 15.78 -4.14 3.00
CA PHE A 25 15.74 -3.64 1.62
C PHE A 25 15.77 -2.11 1.58
N MET A 26 14.95 -1.46 2.40
CA MET A 26 14.91 0.01 2.50
C MET A 26 16.27 0.58 2.88
N LYS A 27 16.94 0.01 3.89
CA LYS A 27 18.28 0.44 4.29
C LYS A 27 19.29 0.34 3.17
N GLU A 28 19.30 -0.76 2.46
CA GLU A 28 20.22 -1.04 1.34
C GLU A 28 19.97 -0.15 0.12
N HIS A 29 18.78 0.40 0.00
CA HIS A 29 18.36 1.26 -1.11
C HIS A 29 18.20 2.73 -0.74
N GLY A 30 18.91 3.19 0.30
CA GLY A 30 18.99 4.61 0.67
C GLY A 30 17.79 5.16 1.43
N ASN A 31 16.96 4.29 2.00
CA ASN A 31 15.76 4.68 2.76
C ASN A 31 15.76 4.08 4.19
N PRO A 32 16.71 4.47 5.06
CA PRO A 32 16.81 3.87 6.40
C PRO A 32 15.82 4.45 7.42
N ASN A 33 15.14 5.56 7.12
CA ASN A 33 14.42 6.36 8.11
C ASN A 33 12.89 6.30 7.99
N GLN A 34 12.33 5.58 7.03
CA GLN A 34 10.88 5.51 6.87
C GLN A 34 10.24 4.62 7.96
N TRP A 35 10.78 3.44 8.17
CA TRP A 35 10.32 2.48 9.17
C TRP A 35 11.43 2.22 10.19
N ILE A 36 11.39 2.94 11.28
CA ILE A 36 12.42 2.92 12.35
C ILE A 36 11.86 2.29 13.62
N ASN A 37 12.78 1.92 14.54
CA ASN A 37 12.43 1.42 15.87
C ASN A 37 11.49 0.20 15.87
N GLY A 38 11.71 -0.71 14.93
CA GLY A 38 10.89 -1.93 14.82
C GLY A 38 9.49 -1.73 14.25
N TYR A 39 9.18 -0.54 13.73
CA TYR A 39 7.90 -0.27 13.07
C TYR A 39 7.82 -0.98 11.71
N PRO A 40 6.67 -1.55 11.33
CA PRO A 40 5.48 -1.73 12.16
C PRO A 40 5.66 -2.85 13.19
N SER A 41 5.07 -2.66 14.38
CA SER A 41 5.15 -3.65 15.46
C SER A 41 4.18 -4.82 15.22
N ALA A 42 4.47 -5.97 15.84
CA ALA A 42 3.57 -7.12 15.81
C ALA A 42 2.20 -6.78 16.38
N GLU A 43 2.16 -5.96 17.43
CA GLU A 43 0.93 -5.50 18.08
C GLU A 43 0.06 -4.66 17.13
N LEU A 44 0.67 -3.75 16.40
CA LEU A 44 -0.02 -2.94 15.37
C LEU A 44 -0.60 -3.84 14.27
N ILE A 45 0.21 -4.77 13.76
CA ILE A 45 -0.21 -5.69 12.70
C ILE A 45 -1.40 -6.53 13.18
N LEU A 46 -1.33 -7.08 14.39
CA LEU A 46 -2.41 -7.90 14.95
C LEU A 46 -3.71 -7.10 15.11
N ARG A 47 -3.60 -5.83 15.52
CA ARG A 47 -4.76 -4.92 15.60
C ARG A 47 -5.40 -4.71 14.23
N GLU A 48 -4.61 -4.52 13.19
CA GLU A 48 -5.12 -4.34 11.83
C GLU A 48 -5.75 -5.62 11.28
N ILE A 49 -5.19 -6.78 11.62
CA ILE A 49 -5.80 -8.07 11.30
C ILE A 49 -7.18 -8.18 11.94
N THR A 50 -7.28 -7.84 13.22
CA THR A 50 -8.55 -7.85 13.97
C THR A 50 -9.56 -6.88 13.37
N ASN A 51 -9.11 -5.70 12.91
CA ASN A 51 -9.97 -4.69 12.30
C ASN A 51 -10.35 -5.02 10.84
N GLY A 52 -9.78 -6.07 10.24
CA GLY A 52 -10.05 -6.44 8.85
C GLY A 52 -9.45 -5.50 7.81
N THR A 53 -8.41 -4.74 8.17
CA THR A 53 -7.77 -3.77 7.27
C THR A 53 -6.40 -4.23 6.75
N ASN A 54 -5.91 -5.37 7.20
CA ASN A 54 -4.66 -5.95 6.76
C ASN A 54 -4.92 -7.09 5.77
N TYR A 55 -4.14 -7.14 4.69
CA TYR A 55 -4.26 -8.11 3.62
C TYR A 55 -2.92 -8.79 3.35
N VAL A 56 -2.97 -10.02 2.89
CA VAL A 56 -1.81 -10.77 2.43
C VAL A 56 -1.95 -11.15 0.97
N CYS A 57 -0.82 -11.26 0.31
CA CYS A 57 -0.69 -11.74 -1.05
C CYS A 57 -0.10 -13.15 -1.01
N GLU A 58 -0.81 -14.11 -1.58
CA GLU A 58 -0.36 -15.51 -1.70
C GLU A 58 0.04 -15.83 -3.12
N ASN A 59 1.09 -16.63 -3.27
CA ASN A 59 1.44 -17.22 -4.56
C ASN A 59 0.62 -18.51 -4.80
N GLU A 60 0.87 -19.20 -5.91
CA GLU A 60 0.16 -20.41 -6.30
C GLU A 60 0.35 -21.58 -5.29
N ASN A 61 1.44 -21.56 -4.54
CA ASN A 61 1.76 -22.58 -3.53
C ASN A 61 1.19 -22.25 -2.15
N GLY A 62 0.41 -21.15 -2.02
CA GLY A 62 -0.12 -20.72 -0.75
C GLY A 62 0.90 -20.01 0.16
N GLU A 63 2.07 -19.67 -0.35
CA GLU A 63 3.07 -18.89 0.40
C GLU A 63 2.68 -17.43 0.44
N ILE A 64 2.84 -16.80 1.60
CA ILE A 64 2.62 -15.37 1.77
C ILE A 64 3.87 -14.64 1.28
N ILE A 65 3.70 -13.83 0.25
CA ILE A 65 4.79 -13.14 -0.45
C ILE A 65 4.71 -11.62 -0.34
N GLY A 66 3.60 -11.10 0.15
CA GLY A 66 3.40 -9.67 0.32
C GLY A 66 2.29 -9.36 1.29
N THR A 67 2.23 -8.11 1.72
CA THR A 67 1.19 -7.60 2.64
C THR A 67 0.98 -6.11 2.40
N PHE A 68 -0.21 -5.63 2.74
CA PHE A 68 -0.54 -4.21 2.74
C PHE A 68 -1.76 -3.96 3.62
N CYS A 69 -1.95 -2.69 4.00
CA CYS A 69 -3.18 -2.23 4.63
C CYS A 69 -4.00 -1.46 3.63
N PHE A 70 -5.31 -1.65 3.66
CA PHE A 70 -6.27 -0.94 2.83
C PHE A 70 -7.40 -0.44 3.73
N ILE A 71 -7.42 0.86 3.97
CA ILE A 71 -8.20 1.49 5.05
C ILE A 71 -9.07 2.60 4.48
N PRO A 72 -10.39 2.62 4.76
CA PRO A 72 -11.22 3.75 4.37
C PRO A 72 -10.80 5.02 5.11
N GLY A 73 -10.78 6.16 4.39
CA GLY A 73 -10.56 7.48 4.99
C GLY A 73 -11.75 7.88 5.88
N GLU A 74 -11.65 8.93 6.64
CA GLU A 74 -10.59 9.93 6.54
C GLU A 74 -9.37 9.53 7.41
N ASP A 75 -8.19 9.80 6.87
CA ASP A 75 -6.94 9.66 7.61
C ASP A 75 -6.59 11.01 8.23
N PRO A 76 -6.46 11.11 9.57
CA PRO A 76 -6.14 12.40 10.22
C PRO A 76 -4.85 13.05 9.73
N THR A 77 -3.85 12.26 9.33
CA THR A 77 -2.58 12.79 8.81
C THR A 77 -2.72 13.42 7.43
N TYR A 78 -3.83 13.19 6.75
CA TYR A 78 -4.12 13.75 5.43
C TYR A 78 -5.00 15.01 5.47
N ALA A 79 -5.41 15.44 6.66
CA ALA A 79 -6.22 16.66 6.83
C ALA A 79 -5.44 17.92 6.46
N ARG A 80 -4.13 17.94 6.72
CA ARG A 80 -3.22 19.01 6.32
C ARG A 80 -2.31 18.53 5.20
N ILE A 81 -2.23 19.32 4.14
CA ILE A 81 -1.29 19.10 3.04
C ILE A 81 -0.62 20.43 2.70
N ASP A 82 0.72 20.42 2.62
CA ASP A 82 1.55 21.56 2.25
C ASP A 82 2.12 21.34 0.83
N ASP A 83 2.59 22.41 0.21
CA ASP A 83 3.23 22.40 -1.12
C ASP A 83 2.37 21.76 -2.23
N GLY A 84 1.08 21.93 -2.14
CA GLY A 84 0.15 21.40 -3.14
C GLY A 84 -1.23 21.16 -2.55
N ASN A 85 -2.01 20.36 -3.24
CA ASN A 85 -3.39 20.02 -2.86
C ASN A 85 -3.70 18.60 -3.27
N TRP A 86 -4.60 17.95 -2.51
CA TRP A 86 -5.23 16.71 -2.97
C TRP A 86 -6.00 16.94 -4.27
N LEU A 87 -6.16 15.92 -5.09
CA LEU A 87 -6.84 16.02 -6.39
C LEU A 87 -8.33 16.34 -6.24
N ASN A 88 -8.96 15.91 -5.15
CA ASN A 88 -10.37 16.12 -4.84
C ASN A 88 -10.64 15.94 -3.35
N ASN A 89 -11.87 16.22 -2.93
CA ASN A 89 -12.35 16.01 -1.56
C ASN A 89 -13.35 14.84 -1.47
N GLU A 90 -13.36 13.97 -2.47
CA GLU A 90 -14.24 12.81 -2.49
C GLU A 90 -13.78 11.76 -1.48
N PRO A 91 -14.66 10.83 -1.05
CA PRO A 91 -14.26 9.71 -0.22
C PRO A 91 -13.12 8.91 -0.86
N TYR A 92 -12.19 8.47 -0.03
CA TYR A 92 -10.99 7.76 -0.48
C TYR A 92 -10.65 6.61 0.45
N TYR A 93 -9.85 5.69 -0.09
CA TYR A 93 -9.14 4.69 0.70
C TYR A 93 -7.65 5.02 0.74
N VAL A 94 -6.97 4.47 1.72
CA VAL A 94 -5.52 4.63 1.90
C VAL A 94 -4.86 3.26 1.83
N ILE A 95 -3.77 3.17 1.06
CA ILE A 95 -2.88 2.02 1.09
C ILE A 95 -1.70 2.37 2.00
N HIS A 96 -1.50 1.58 3.05
CA HIS A 96 -0.38 1.73 3.97
C HIS A 96 0.47 0.47 4.00
N ARG A 97 1.76 0.66 4.25
CA ARG A 97 2.71 -0.40 4.59
C ARG A 97 2.71 -1.57 3.61
N MET A 98 2.69 -1.25 2.31
CA MET A 98 2.89 -2.27 1.29
C MET A 98 4.32 -2.79 1.36
N ALA A 99 4.47 -4.09 1.48
CA ALA A 99 5.76 -4.76 1.58
C ALA A 99 5.73 -6.12 0.93
N THR A 100 6.88 -6.57 0.42
CA THR A 100 7.06 -7.89 -0.19
C THR A 100 8.30 -8.56 0.38
N ASN A 101 8.43 -9.87 0.17
CA ASN A 101 9.63 -10.62 0.55
C ASN A 101 10.68 -10.69 -0.57
N GLY A 102 10.46 -10.01 -1.68
CA GLY A 102 11.40 -9.96 -2.82
C GLY A 102 11.50 -11.22 -3.66
N LYS A 103 10.76 -12.28 -3.34
CA LYS A 103 10.88 -13.57 -4.02
C LYS A 103 10.16 -13.66 -5.36
N GLN A 104 9.21 -12.77 -5.62
CA GLN A 104 8.39 -12.81 -6.83
C GLN A 104 8.12 -11.39 -7.33
N LYS A 105 8.05 -11.23 -8.65
CA LYS A 105 7.65 -9.99 -9.30
C LYS A 105 6.13 -9.89 -9.42
N GLY A 106 5.62 -8.69 -9.65
CA GLY A 106 4.21 -8.44 -9.93
C GLY A 106 3.32 -8.28 -8.71
N ILE A 107 3.88 -8.24 -7.49
CA ILE A 107 3.09 -8.10 -6.25
C ILE A 107 2.45 -6.71 -6.18
N ALA A 108 3.21 -5.64 -6.43
CA ALA A 108 2.68 -4.28 -6.43
C ALA A 108 1.56 -4.11 -7.47
N ASP A 109 1.74 -4.67 -8.66
CA ASP A 109 0.72 -4.68 -9.71
C ASP A 109 -0.57 -5.33 -9.24
N ALA A 110 -0.46 -6.52 -8.66
CA ALA A 110 -1.60 -7.25 -8.12
C ALA A 110 -2.31 -6.45 -7.00
N CYS A 111 -1.55 -5.83 -6.10
CA CYS A 111 -2.10 -5.02 -5.01
C CYS A 111 -2.88 -3.81 -5.53
N PHE A 112 -2.30 -3.01 -6.42
CA PHE A 112 -2.98 -1.83 -6.95
C PHE A 112 -4.21 -2.20 -7.75
N LYS A 113 -4.12 -3.24 -8.58
CA LYS A 113 -5.27 -3.73 -9.35
C LYS A 113 -6.42 -4.15 -8.42
N TRP A 114 -6.12 -4.93 -7.40
CA TRP A 114 -7.11 -5.35 -6.41
C TRP A 114 -7.73 -4.16 -5.69
N CYS A 115 -6.92 -3.20 -5.23
CA CYS A 115 -7.41 -2.01 -4.53
C CYS A 115 -8.33 -1.17 -5.41
N PHE A 116 -7.99 -0.97 -6.68
CA PHE A 116 -8.83 -0.21 -7.61
C PHE A 116 -10.06 -0.96 -8.09
N GLU A 117 -10.15 -2.26 -7.89
CA GLU A 117 -11.40 -3.01 -8.05
C GLU A 117 -12.39 -2.74 -6.91
N HIS A 118 -11.90 -2.25 -5.76
CA HIS A 118 -12.71 -1.98 -4.57
C HIS A 118 -12.95 -0.50 -4.31
N CYS A 119 -12.17 0.38 -4.90
CA CYS A 119 -12.27 1.83 -4.70
C CYS A 119 -11.67 2.57 -5.89
N ASN A 120 -12.33 3.65 -6.33
CA ASN A 120 -11.85 4.45 -7.46
C ASN A 120 -11.00 5.66 -7.06
N ASN A 121 -10.74 5.86 -5.78
CA ASN A 121 -10.03 7.04 -5.26
C ASN A 121 -9.12 6.63 -4.11
N ILE A 122 -7.81 6.66 -4.35
CA ILE A 122 -6.82 6.13 -3.40
C ILE A 122 -5.72 7.16 -3.14
N ARG A 123 -5.41 7.37 -1.86
CA ARG A 123 -4.30 8.20 -1.38
C ARG A 123 -3.22 7.32 -0.78
N VAL A 124 -1.96 7.70 -1.00
CA VAL A 124 -0.78 6.99 -0.50
C VAL A 124 0.27 8.03 -0.13
N ASP A 125 1.08 7.74 0.86
CA ASP A 125 2.26 8.55 1.16
C ASP A 125 3.51 7.67 1.24
N THR A 126 4.67 8.28 1.01
CA THR A 126 5.97 7.61 1.16
C THR A 126 7.05 8.60 1.56
N HIS A 127 8.13 8.08 2.13
CA HIS A 127 9.28 8.89 2.52
C HIS A 127 10.02 9.44 1.28
N HIS A 128 10.56 10.65 1.39
CA HIS A 128 11.29 11.28 0.29
C HIS A 128 12.56 10.50 -0.13
N ASP A 129 13.11 9.66 0.73
CA ASP A 129 14.23 8.77 0.41
C ASP A 129 13.80 7.46 -0.25
N ASN A 130 12.51 7.17 -0.29
CA ASN A 130 12.00 5.95 -0.91
C ASN A 130 11.78 6.12 -2.42
N LEU A 131 12.87 6.15 -3.17
CA LEU A 131 12.82 6.32 -4.63
C LEU A 131 12.13 5.15 -5.31
N VAL A 132 12.29 3.95 -4.77
CA VAL A 132 11.65 2.74 -5.30
C VAL A 132 10.13 2.89 -5.29
N MET A 133 9.56 3.27 -4.15
CA MET A 133 8.10 3.45 -4.03
C MET A 133 7.60 4.64 -4.85
N GLN A 134 8.35 5.76 -4.88
CA GLN A 134 8.00 6.91 -5.71
C GLN A 134 7.89 6.53 -7.18
N ASN A 135 8.83 5.73 -7.69
CA ASN A 135 8.81 5.24 -9.07
C ASN A 135 7.65 4.29 -9.32
N ILE A 136 7.33 3.41 -8.38
CA ILE A 136 6.19 2.50 -8.47
C ILE A 136 4.87 3.31 -8.53
N LEU A 137 4.69 4.26 -7.63
CA LEU A 137 3.47 5.10 -7.60
C LEU A 137 3.29 5.86 -8.92
N LYS A 138 4.36 6.44 -9.44
CA LYS A 138 4.34 7.14 -10.73
C LYS A 138 3.97 6.18 -11.86
N LYS A 139 4.55 4.99 -11.89
CA LYS A 139 4.26 3.96 -12.89
C LYS A 139 2.78 3.57 -12.91
N TYR A 140 2.15 3.51 -11.74
CA TYR A 140 0.73 3.15 -11.61
C TYR A 140 -0.22 4.36 -11.64
N GLY A 141 0.25 5.50 -12.14
CA GLY A 141 -0.59 6.65 -12.43
C GLY A 141 -0.96 7.52 -11.23
N PHE A 142 -0.30 7.34 -10.10
CA PHE A 142 -0.46 8.24 -8.95
C PHE A 142 0.22 9.57 -9.26
N ARG A 143 -0.42 10.66 -8.84
CA ARG A 143 0.10 12.02 -8.96
C ARG A 143 0.59 12.51 -7.61
N ARG A 144 1.75 13.15 -7.61
CA ARG A 144 2.25 13.86 -6.44
C ARG A 144 1.33 15.02 -6.13
N CYS A 145 0.85 15.10 -4.88
CA CYS A 145 -0.10 16.12 -4.45
C CYS A 145 0.52 17.17 -3.53
N GLY A 146 1.52 16.80 -2.75
CA GLY A 146 2.13 17.71 -1.78
C GLY A 146 2.87 16.97 -0.68
N ILE A 147 2.95 17.58 0.49
CA ILE A 147 3.64 17.06 1.67
C ILE A 147 2.65 16.92 2.82
N ILE A 148 2.63 15.76 3.43
CA ILE A 148 1.90 15.51 4.68
C ILE A 148 2.88 15.19 5.80
N TYR A 149 2.38 15.11 7.02
CA TYR A 149 3.20 14.85 8.21
C TYR A 149 2.60 13.69 9.00
N THR A 150 3.46 12.73 9.39
CA THR A 150 3.05 11.61 10.22
C THR A 150 2.77 12.08 11.66
N HIS A 151 2.25 11.19 12.51
CA HIS A 151 1.94 11.52 13.90
C HIS A 151 3.14 12.04 14.70
N ASN A 152 4.36 11.64 14.32
CA ASN A 152 5.59 12.13 14.96
C ASN A 152 6.18 13.39 14.31
N GLY A 153 5.46 14.01 13.37
CA GLY A 153 5.88 15.23 12.68
C GLY A 153 6.84 15.03 11.51
N THR A 154 7.15 13.80 11.14
CA THR A 154 8.02 13.50 10.00
C THR A 154 7.27 13.71 8.69
N SER A 155 7.92 14.39 7.73
CA SER A 155 7.32 14.66 6.43
C SER A 155 7.25 13.42 5.54
N ARG A 156 6.21 13.36 4.70
CA ARG A 156 6.03 12.35 3.66
C ARG A 156 5.52 13.03 2.39
N ILE A 157 5.85 12.45 1.26
CA ILE A 157 5.30 12.88 -0.03
C ILE A 157 3.94 12.21 -0.21
N ALA A 158 2.93 13.02 -0.48
CA ALA A 158 1.54 12.57 -0.66
C ALA A 158 1.23 12.36 -2.14
N TYR A 159 0.56 11.25 -2.42
CA TYR A 159 0.13 10.85 -3.77
C TYR A 159 -1.35 10.50 -3.78
N GLN A 160 -1.97 10.70 -4.92
CA GLN A 160 -3.37 10.29 -5.13
C GLN A 160 -3.58 9.84 -6.56
N ARG A 161 -4.45 8.85 -6.71
CA ARG A 161 -4.99 8.47 -8.01
C ARG A 161 -6.49 8.30 -7.90
N THR A 162 -7.20 8.93 -8.83
CA THR A 162 -8.65 8.78 -9.03
C THR A 162 -8.90 8.18 -10.40
N LEU A 163 -9.66 7.09 -10.47
CA LEU A 163 -10.07 6.50 -11.73
C LEU A 163 -11.30 7.20 -12.27
N THR A 164 -11.30 7.51 -13.56
CA THR A 164 -12.50 7.93 -14.29
C THR A 164 -13.41 6.73 -14.53
N GLU A 165 -14.68 6.97 -14.85
CA GLU A 165 -15.61 5.89 -15.21
C GLU A 165 -15.10 5.06 -16.38
N LYS A 166 -14.46 5.69 -17.36
CA LYS A 166 -13.85 5.02 -18.51
C LYS A 166 -12.70 4.11 -18.11
N GLU A 167 -11.80 4.60 -17.25
CA GLU A 167 -10.67 3.83 -16.73
C GLU A 167 -11.16 2.65 -15.90
N LEU A 168 -12.19 2.86 -15.08
CA LEU A 168 -12.79 1.80 -14.27
C LEU A 168 -13.40 0.71 -15.16
N SER A 169 -14.11 1.08 -16.23
CA SER A 169 -14.64 0.14 -17.19
C SER A 169 -13.55 -0.69 -17.87
N CYS A 170 -12.45 -0.06 -18.30
CA CYS A 170 -11.30 -0.75 -18.88
C CYS A 170 -10.68 -1.73 -17.89
N LEU A 171 -10.55 -1.36 -16.62
CA LEU A 171 -10.00 -2.21 -15.58
C LEU A 171 -10.87 -3.47 -15.37
N LEU A 172 -12.19 -3.31 -15.34
CA LEU A 172 -13.12 -4.41 -15.17
C LEU A 172 -13.12 -5.35 -16.37
N TYR A 173 -12.99 -4.81 -17.60
CA TYR A 173 -12.94 -5.61 -18.83
C TYR A 173 -11.65 -6.39 -19.00
N THR A 174 -10.54 -5.92 -18.44
CA THR A 174 -9.23 -6.60 -18.54
C THR A 174 -9.02 -7.63 -17.44
N SER A 175 -9.90 -7.70 -16.45
CA SER A 175 -9.85 -8.74 -15.43
C SER A 175 -10.21 -10.09 -16.05
N PRO A 176 -9.40 -11.16 -15.80
CA PRO A 176 -9.77 -12.49 -16.30
C PRO A 176 -11.11 -12.92 -15.73
N SER A 177 -11.94 -13.48 -16.59
CA SER A 177 -13.22 -14.04 -16.17
C SER A 177 -13.00 -15.16 -15.15
N PRO A 178 -13.82 -15.25 -14.08
CA PRO A 178 -13.70 -16.35 -13.12
C PRO A 178 -13.93 -17.76 -13.70
N ARG A 179 -14.20 -17.86 -14.99
CA ARG A 179 -14.48 -19.13 -15.68
C ARG A 179 -13.33 -19.63 -16.55
N ASP A 180 -12.26 -18.88 -16.63
CA ASP A 180 -11.11 -19.27 -17.46
C ASP A 180 -10.01 -19.88 -16.54
#